data_6325af28a73737a1583b89927f969e6f
#
_entry.id   6325af28a73737a1583b89927f969e6f
#
_cell.length_a   1.000
_cell.length_b   1.000
_cell.length_c   1.000
_cell.angle_alpha   90.00
_cell.angle_beta   90.00
_cell.angle_gamma   90.00
#
_symmetry.space_group_name_H-M   'P 1'
#
loop_
_entity.id
_entity.type
_entity.pdbx_description
1 polymer ?
#
loop_
_entity_poly.entity_id
_entity_poly.type
_entity_poly.pdbx_seq_one_letter_code
_entity_poly.pdbx_strand_id
1 'polypeptide(L)'
;MSVFNAEDSTRSSLDRVRSSTASHVNEEIDHQTDINIYRYKGKSRAEILERIQMLDKEWDIERVLEVNASTLALTGLILGLTKNRKWLFLPGIVLPFLLQHGLQGWCPPLPLLRRLGIRTRGEIDREKYALKIRLEKS
;
A
#
# COMPACT_ATOMS: atom_id res chain seq x y z
N MET A 1 20.09 -8.93 -22.64
CA MET A 1 20.59 -8.15 -21.48
C MET A 1 19.83 -6.87 -21.22
N SER A 2 19.41 -6.13 -22.23
CA SER A 2 18.63 -4.89 -22.05
C SER A 2 17.20 -5.10 -21.53
N VAL A 3 16.61 -6.26 -21.77
CA VAL A 3 15.25 -6.60 -21.29
C VAL A 3 15.22 -6.78 -19.78
N PHE A 4 16.26 -7.34 -19.18
CA PHE A 4 16.37 -7.54 -17.73
C PHE A 4 16.45 -6.21 -16.97
N ASN A 5 17.15 -5.23 -17.52
CA ASN A 5 17.30 -3.93 -16.88
C ASN A 5 16.01 -3.09 -16.93
N ALA A 6 15.20 -3.26 -17.97
CA ALA A 6 13.92 -2.55 -18.09
C ALA A 6 12.87 -3.08 -17.11
N GLU A 7 12.79 -4.41 -16.93
CA GLU A 7 11.88 -5.02 -15.96
C GLU A 7 12.29 -4.68 -14.53
N ASP A 8 13.57 -4.67 -14.24
CA ASP A 8 14.09 -4.36 -12.90
C ASP A 8 13.87 -2.89 -12.56
N SER A 9 14.08 -1.98 -13.51
CA SER A 9 13.80 -0.57 -13.28
C SER A 9 12.30 -0.28 -13.13
N THR A 10 11.44 -1.00 -13.83
CA THR A 10 9.99 -0.89 -13.71
C THR A 10 9.52 -1.44 -12.36
N ARG A 11 10.08 -2.57 -11.92
CA ARG A 11 9.82 -3.12 -10.59
C ARG A 11 10.26 -2.15 -9.50
N SER A 12 11.44 -1.58 -9.61
CA SER A 12 11.96 -0.65 -8.59
C SER A 12 11.11 0.62 -8.49
N SER A 13 10.55 1.10 -9.61
CA SER A 13 9.68 2.28 -9.60
C SER A 13 8.29 1.99 -9.01
N LEU A 14 7.77 0.78 -9.21
CA LEU A 14 6.51 0.34 -8.64
C LEU A 14 6.64 -0.01 -7.15
N ASP A 15 7.82 -0.44 -6.72
CA ASP A 15 8.07 -0.91 -5.36
C ASP A 15 8.83 0.11 -4.50
N ARG A 16 8.66 1.42 -4.77
CA ARG A 16 9.31 2.48 -3.98
C ARG A 16 9.01 2.37 -2.49
N VAL A 17 7.80 1.97 -2.14
CA VAL A 17 7.40 1.78 -0.74
C VAL A 17 8.20 0.65 -0.10
N ARG A 18 8.34 -0.48 -0.80
CA ARG A 18 9.13 -1.62 -0.30
C ARG A 18 10.61 -1.25 -0.12
N SER A 19 11.16 -0.49 -1.06
CA SER A 19 12.55 0.00 -0.98
C SER A 19 12.78 0.91 0.23
N SER A 20 11.75 1.65 0.63
CA SER A 20 11.79 2.57 1.77
C SER A 20 11.31 1.92 3.08
N THR A 21 10.94 0.63 3.05
CA THR A 21 10.50 -0.14 4.20
C THR A 21 11.64 -1.02 4.70
N ALA A 22 11.78 -1.17 6.02
CA ALA A 22 12.77 -2.07 6.60
C ALA A 22 12.56 -3.50 6.09
N SER A 23 13.65 -4.22 5.76
CA SER A 23 13.56 -5.55 5.14
C SER A 23 12.82 -6.56 6.01
N HIS A 24 13.00 -6.53 7.33
CA HIS A 24 12.27 -7.44 8.22
C HIS A 24 10.76 -7.20 8.22
N VAL A 25 10.31 -5.96 7.99
CA VAL A 25 8.89 -5.62 7.86
C VAL A 25 8.34 -6.15 6.53
N ASN A 26 9.09 -5.98 5.44
CA ASN A 26 8.73 -6.56 4.14
C ASN A 26 8.63 -8.08 4.22
N GLU A 27 9.56 -8.74 4.88
CA GLU A 27 9.57 -10.19 5.08
C GLU A 27 8.34 -10.66 5.87
N GLU A 28 7.97 -9.93 6.92
CA GLU A 28 6.78 -10.24 7.71
C GLU A 28 5.50 -10.14 6.87
N ILE A 29 5.39 -9.09 6.06
CA ILE A 29 4.25 -8.90 5.16
C ILE A 29 4.21 -10.01 4.09
N ASP A 30 5.36 -10.36 3.51
CA ASP A 30 5.47 -11.44 2.54
C ASP A 30 5.10 -12.78 3.15
N HIS A 31 5.57 -13.04 4.37
CA HIS A 31 5.24 -14.27 5.11
C HIS A 31 3.75 -14.37 5.38
N GLN A 32 3.12 -13.27 5.82
CA GLN A 32 1.67 -13.24 6.04
C GLN A 32 0.90 -13.45 4.73
N THR A 33 1.37 -12.89 3.65
CA THR A 33 0.79 -13.11 2.31
C THR A 33 0.87 -14.57 1.90
N ASP A 34 2.01 -15.21 2.12
CA ASP A 34 2.20 -16.63 1.82
C ASP A 34 1.28 -17.52 2.67
N ILE A 35 1.12 -17.20 3.95
CA ILE A 35 0.17 -17.88 4.84
C ILE A 35 -1.25 -17.73 4.31
N ASN A 36 -1.64 -16.55 3.87
CA ASN A 36 -2.96 -16.30 3.30
C ASN A 36 -3.19 -17.16 2.04
N ILE A 37 -2.21 -17.20 1.15
CA ILE A 37 -2.26 -18.01 -0.07
C ILE A 37 -2.41 -19.51 0.29
N TYR A 38 -1.61 -19.98 1.22
CA TYR A 38 -1.63 -21.38 1.66
C TYR A 38 -2.96 -21.77 2.30
N ARG A 39 -3.56 -20.85 3.07
CA ARG A 39 -4.84 -21.08 3.75
C ARG A 39 -5.97 -21.44 2.78
N TYR A 40 -5.90 -20.94 1.56
CA TYR A 40 -6.89 -21.21 0.52
C TYR A 40 -6.58 -22.44 -0.33
N LYS A 41 -5.54 -23.19 0.04
CA LYS A 41 -5.23 -24.48 -0.59
C LYS A 41 -6.32 -25.49 -0.21
N GLY A 42 -6.95 -26.08 -1.22
CA GLY A 42 -8.06 -27.03 -1.01
C GLY A 42 -9.42 -26.39 -0.71
N LYS A 43 -9.52 -25.08 -0.74
CA LYS A 43 -10.81 -24.38 -0.57
C LYS A 43 -11.64 -24.43 -1.85
N SER A 44 -12.96 -24.28 -1.71
CA SER A 44 -13.88 -24.28 -2.83
C SER A 44 -13.67 -23.06 -3.74
N ARG A 45 -14.11 -23.19 -4.99
CA ARG A 45 -14.06 -22.09 -5.97
C ARG A 45 -14.77 -20.84 -5.44
N ALA A 46 -15.91 -21.00 -4.78
CA ALA A 46 -16.69 -19.89 -4.22
C ALA A 46 -15.91 -19.13 -3.12
N GLU A 47 -15.23 -19.85 -2.24
CA GLU A 47 -14.41 -19.27 -1.17
C GLU A 47 -13.23 -18.47 -1.74
N ILE A 48 -12.58 -19.00 -2.77
CA ILE A 48 -11.46 -18.33 -3.43
C ILE A 48 -11.94 -17.05 -4.14
N LEU A 49 -13.08 -17.10 -4.83
CA LEU A 49 -13.66 -15.92 -5.48
C LEU A 49 -14.05 -14.84 -4.46
N GLU A 50 -14.61 -15.23 -3.33
CA GLU A 50 -14.92 -14.30 -2.25
C GLU A 50 -13.66 -13.59 -1.73
N ARG A 51 -12.59 -14.36 -1.51
CA ARG A 51 -11.30 -13.79 -1.09
C ARG A 51 -10.75 -12.81 -2.11
N ILE A 52 -10.81 -13.13 -3.40
CA ILE A 52 -10.37 -12.25 -4.48
C ILE A 52 -11.16 -10.92 -4.44
N GLN A 53 -12.47 -10.98 -4.22
CA GLN A 53 -13.29 -9.78 -4.08
C GLN A 53 -12.89 -8.95 -2.86
N MET A 54 -12.55 -9.59 -1.75
CA MET A 54 -12.05 -8.90 -0.56
C MET A 54 -10.73 -8.20 -0.85
N LEU A 55 -9.82 -8.85 -1.59
CA LEU A 55 -8.54 -8.27 -1.98
C LEU A 55 -8.71 -7.07 -2.91
N ASP A 56 -9.70 -7.10 -3.79
CA ASP A 56 -10.01 -5.96 -4.66
C ASP A 56 -10.47 -4.72 -3.87
N LYS A 57 -11.06 -4.93 -2.71
CA LYS A 57 -11.54 -3.87 -1.82
C LYS A 57 -10.51 -3.46 -0.77
N GLU A 58 -9.45 -4.23 -0.59
CA GLU A 58 -8.43 -3.91 0.41
C GLU A 58 -7.72 -2.60 0.06
N TRP A 59 -7.58 -1.74 1.05
CA TRP A 59 -6.88 -0.47 0.88
C TRP A 59 -5.38 -0.71 0.89
N ASP A 60 -4.74 -0.32 -0.20
CA ASP A 60 -3.28 -0.32 -0.27
C ASP A 60 -2.69 0.89 0.48
N ILE A 61 -1.37 0.86 0.66
CA ILE A 61 -0.65 1.90 1.40
C ILE A 61 -0.82 3.28 0.77
N GLU A 62 -0.86 3.36 -0.57
CA GLU A 62 -1.04 4.61 -1.29
C GLU A 62 -2.39 5.24 -0.98
N ARG A 63 -3.45 4.45 -1.03
CA ARG A 63 -4.80 4.93 -0.73
C ARG A 63 -4.94 5.37 0.72
N VAL A 64 -4.37 4.62 1.67
CA VAL A 64 -4.37 4.98 3.08
C VAL A 64 -3.67 6.33 3.30
N LEU A 65 -2.49 6.50 2.70
CA LEU A 65 -1.72 7.74 2.82
C LEU A 65 -2.44 8.93 2.18
N GLU A 66 -2.99 8.74 0.98
CA GLU A 66 -3.72 9.80 0.27
C GLU A 66 -4.95 10.25 1.05
N VAL A 67 -5.76 9.33 1.53
CA VAL A 67 -6.97 9.65 2.29
C VAL A 67 -6.62 10.34 3.61
N ASN A 68 -5.64 9.82 4.35
CA ASN A 68 -5.21 10.42 5.62
C ASN A 68 -4.62 11.82 5.41
N ALA A 69 -3.71 11.96 4.46
CA ALA A 69 -3.06 13.26 4.18
C ALA A 69 -4.08 14.28 3.69
N SER A 70 -4.97 13.90 2.79
CA SER A 70 -6.01 14.78 2.25
C SER A 70 -6.99 15.23 3.34
N THR A 71 -7.40 14.31 4.22
CA THR A 71 -8.30 14.61 5.34
C THR A 71 -7.67 15.61 6.30
N LEU A 72 -6.41 15.37 6.68
CA LEU A 72 -5.67 16.29 7.56
C LEU A 72 -5.47 17.66 6.90
N ALA A 73 -5.11 17.71 5.64
CA ALA A 73 -4.89 18.96 4.91
C ALA A 73 -6.19 19.76 4.78
N LEU A 74 -7.29 19.11 4.42
CA LEU A 74 -8.60 19.76 4.31
C LEU A 74 -9.09 20.25 5.67
N THR A 75 -8.94 19.44 6.72
CA THR A 75 -9.33 19.83 8.07
C THR A 75 -8.55 21.08 8.51
N GLY A 76 -7.24 21.08 8.33
CA GLY A 76 -6.39 22.21 8.66
C GLY A 76 -6.73 23.47 7.85
N LEU A 77 -7.03 23.30 6.56
CA LEU A 77 -7.42 24.40 5.68
C LEU A 77 -8.75 25.03 6.13
N ILE A 78 -9.77 24.21 6.36
CA ILE A 78 -11.10 24.68 6.78
C ILE A 78 -11.01 25.40 8.12
N LEU A 79 -10.33 24.81 9.11
CA LEU A 79 -10.17 25.44 10.43
C LEU A 79 -9.28 26.69 10.37
N GLY A 80 -8.29 26.71 9.49
CA GLY A 80 -7.42 27.85 9.28
C GLY A 80 -8.11 29.06 8.66
N LEU A 81 -9.10 28.81 7.80
CA LEU A 81 -9.88 29.87 7.16
C LEU A 81 -11.08 30.32 8.00
N THR A 82 -11.63 29.48 8.87
CA THR A 82 -12.86 29.73 9.61
C THR A 82 -12.64 30.10 11.08
N LYS A 83 -11.64 29.48 11.74
CA LYS A 83 -11.42 29.67 13.20
C LYS A 83 -10.11 30.36 13.53
N ASN A 84 -8.96 29.80 13.13
CA ASN A 84 -7.65 30.33 13.49
C ASN A 84 -6.63 30.02 12.43
N ARG A 85 -5.87 31.00 11.98
CA ARG A 85 -4.79 30.86 10.98
C ARG A 85 -3.71 29.83 11.40
N LYS A 86 -3.55 29.57 12.68
CA LYS A 86 -2.60 28.56 13.18
C LYS A 86 -2.86 27.17 12.62
N TRP A 87 -4.10 26.84 12.30
CA TRP A 87 -4.47 25.57 11.69
C TRP A 87 -3.87 25.35 10.30
N LEU A 88 -3.43 26.44 9.63
CA LEU A 88 -2.75 26.34 8.34
C LEU A 88 -1.38 25.66 8.43
N PHE A 89 -0.80 25.51 9.64
CA PHE A 89 0.39 24.69 9.84
C PHE A 89 0.14 23.23 9.47
N LEU A 90 -1.07 22.73 9.67
CA LEU A 90 -1.38 21.33 9.40
C LEU A 90 -1.23 20.97 7.90
N PRO A 91 -1.91 21.63 6.94
CA PRO A 91 -1.63 21.39 5.53
C PRO A 91 -0.21 21.79 5.13
N GLY A 92 0.36 22.82 5.76
CA GLY A 92 1.73 23.24 5.52
C GLY A 92 2.79 22.19 5.86
N ILE A 93 2.48 21.26 6.77
CA ILE A 93 3.35 20.12 7.13
C ILE A 93 2.99 18.90 6.32
N VAL A 94 1.71 18.59 6.21
CA VAL A 94 1.20 17.36 5.57
C VAL A 94 1.51 17.32 4.07
N LEU A 95 1.27 18.44 3.36
CA LEU A 95 1.45 18.47 1.90
C LEU A 95 2.90 18.27 1.45
N PRO A 96 3.93 18.88 2.09
CA PRO A 96 5.32 18.56 1.75
C PRO A 96 5.68 17.10 1.97
N PHE A 97 5.19 16.47 3.03
CA PHE A 97 5.43 15.04 3.28
C PHE A 97 4.73 14.15 2.25
N LEU A 98 3.53 14.54 1.82
CA LEU A 98 2.83 13.82 0.75
C LEU A 98 3.60 13.94 -0.57
N LEU A 99 4.12 15.11 -0.87
CA LEU A 99 4.99 15.32 -2.03
C LEU A 99 6.24 14.45 -1.96
N GLN A 100 6.90 14.40 -0.80
CA GLN A 100 8.07 13.55 -0.57
C GLN A 100 7.74 12.07 -0.79
N HIS A 101 6.58 11.61 -0.31
CA HIS A 101 6.12 10.24 -0.54
C HIS A 101 5.96 9.96 -2.04
N GLY A 102 5.36 10.88 -2.79
CA GLY A 102 5.20 10.75 -4.23
C GLY A 102 6.52 10.70 -5.00
N LEU A 103 7.53 11.45 -4.54
CA LEU A 103 8.84 11.53 -5.19
C LEU A 103 9.78 10.39 -4.77
N GLN A 104 9.80 10.02 -3.50
CA GLN A 104 10.78 9.09 -2.92
C GLN A 104 10.17 7.78 -2.42
N GLY A 105 8.86 7.69 -2.29
CA GLY A 105 8.19 6.53 -1.74
C GLY A 105 8.26 6.42 -0.22
N TRP A 106 8.76 7.45 0.47
CA TRP A 106 8.86 7.50 1.92
C TRP A 106 8.21 8.75 2.49
N CYS A 107 7.56 8.60 3.64
CA CYS A 107 7.06 9.71 4.46
C CYS A 107 7.08 9.27 5.93
N PRO A 108 7.04 10.22 6.91
CA PRO A 108 7.13 9.86 8.32
C PRO A 108 6.12 8.80 8.80
N PRO A 109 4.82 8.80 8.39
CA PRO A 109 3.89 7.75 8.82
C PRO A 109 4.08 6.40 8.15
N LEU A 110 4.84 6.31 7.05
CA LEU A 110 5.02 5.08 6.30
C LEU A 110 5.55 3.90 7.14
N PRO A 111 6.65 4.06 7.92
CA PRO A 111 7.17 2.94 8.72
C PRO A 111 6.13 2.38 9.69
N LEU A 112 5.32 3.23 10.30
CA LEU A 112 4.25 2.82 11.21
C LEU A 112 3.18 2.02 10.47
N LEU A 113 2.71 2.52 9.33
CA LEU A 113 1.68 1.87 8.53
C LEU A 113 2.15 0.52 8.01
N ARG A 114 3.40 0.40 7.60
CA ARG A 114 3.98 -0.86 7.15
C ARG A 114 4.08 -1.88 8.29
N ARG A 115 4.42 -1.45 9.48
CA ARG A 115 4.45 -2.32 10.67
C ARG A 115 3.05 -2.81 11.06
N LEU A 116 2.02 -2.03 10.77
CA LEU A 116 0.62 -2.44 10.95
C LEU A 116 0.15 -3.46 9.90
N GLY A 117 0.99 -3.78 8.92
CA GLY A 117 0.70 -4.77 7.90
C GLY A 117 -0.05 -4.23 6.69
N ILE A 118 -0.10 -2.91 6.52
CA ILE A 118 -0.74 -2.30 5.35
C ILE A 118 0.13 -2.56 4.12
N ARG A 119 -0.45 -3.22 3.12
CA ARG A 119 0.25 -3.71 1.95
C ARG A 119 0.24 -2.71 0.80
N THR A 120 1.25 -2.79 -0.07
CA THR A 120 1.23 -2.12 -1.36
C THR A 120 0.27 -2.82 -2.30
N ARG A 121 -0.15 -2.13 -3.37
CA ARG A 121 -1.02 -2.75 -4.39
C ARG A 121 -0.34 -3.98 -5.02
N GLY A 122 0.96 -3.93 -5.24
CA GLY A 122 1.71 -5.07 -5.77
C GLY A 122 1.67 -6.29 -4.85
N GLU A 123 1.77 -6.07 -3.54
CA GLU A 123 1.70 -7.16 -2.55
C GLU A 123 0.30 -7.78 -2.49
N ILE A 124 -0.74 -6.97 -2.54
CA ILE A 124 -2.14 -7.43 -2.59
C ILE A 124 -2.38 -8.20 -3.89
N ASP A 125 -1.92 -7.68 -5.00
CA ASP A 125 -2.07 -8.31 -6.32
C ASP A 125 -1.33 -9.65 -6.41
N ARG A 126 -0.18 -9.79 -5.74
CA ARG A 126 0.55 -11.06 -5.67
C ARG A 126 -0.33 -12.17 -5.07
N GLU A 127 -1.01 -11.89 -3.97
CA GLU A 127 -1.96 -12.83 -3.37
C GLU A 127 -3.12 -13.13 -4.33
N LYS A 128 -3.68 -12.08 -4.92
CA LYS A 128 -4.81 -12.17 -5.85
C LYS A 128 -4.47 -13.05 -7.07
N TYR A 129 -3.32 -12.82 -7.69
CA TYR A 129 -2.90 -13.61 -8.86
C TYR A 129 -2.60 -15.06 -8.51
N ALA A 130 -2.01 -15.34 -7.33
CA ALA A 130 -1.80 -16.69 -6.86
C ALA A 130 -3.13 -17.44 -6.70
N LEU A 131 -4.15 -16.79 -6.17
CA LEU A 131 -5.49 -17.37 -6.03
C LEU A 131 -6.18 -17.55 -7.39
N LYS A 132 -6.01 -16.63 -8.33
CA LYS A 132 -6.54 -16.77 -9.69
C LYS A 132 -5.94 -17.97 -10.43
N ILE A 133 -4.64 -18.20 -10.28
CA ILE A 133 -3.97 -19.36 -10.86
C ILE A 133 -4.56 -20.65 -10.31
N ARG A 134 -4.88 -20.71 -9.02
CA ARG A 134 -5.55 -21.86 -8.41
C ARG A 134 -6.94 -22.11 -8.99
N LEU A 135 -7.70 -21.03 -9.25
CA LEU A 135 -9.01 -21.13 -9.89
C LEU A 135 -8.92 -21.74 -11.28
N GLU A 136 -7.91 -21.36 -12.06
CA GLU A 136 -7.71 -21.87 -13.42
C GLU A 136 -7.35 -23.36 -13.41
N LYS A 137 -6.63 -23.81 -12.38
CA LYS A 137 -6.21 -25.21 -12.24
C LYS A 137 -7.27 -26.13 -11.63
N SER A 138 -8.30 -25.58 -11.05
CA SER A 138 -9.42 -26.33 -10.50
C SER A 138 -10.55 -26.43 -11.50
#